data_02deb2a2b4b9960619fcdf3e9873047e
#
_entry.id   02deb2a2b4b9960619fcdf3e9873047e
#
_cell.length_a   1.000
_cell.length_b   1.000
_cell.length_c   1.000
_cell.angle_alpha   90.00
_cell.angle_beta   90.00
_cell.angle_gamma   90.00
#
_symmetry.space_group_name_H-M   'P 1'
#
loop_
_entity.id
_entity.type
_entity.pdbx_description
1 polymer ?
#
loop_
_entity_poly.entity_id
_entity_poly.type
_entity_poly.pdbx_seq_one_letter_code
_entity_poly.pdbx_strand_id
1 'polypeptide(L)'
;MIRTTSRSLLAALLSTIALAVSLPAAAADDDMEKIRASGKLTVAVYEDFAPFSGKGGGIDHDLADALAKKLNLKLSLLPFPAGEEVSDDLRNMVWKGHYLGFGPADVMLHVPVDRSVMLKNEKVEIFAPYYRDTVKLVRNVKAIPDLNGVESLEGKKLGAEKVSISAMVLLGEPGLRDSVNIYLTPIEALQKLKDGELDAVVASRSEIESAIRGDQRFEVTDAPFPRLPRNGWVIGLAVKKENTELSHLLQKAVNDLFDSGEMAALFTKHGVRSIKP
;
A
#
# COMPACT_ATOMS: atom_id res chain seq x y z
N MET A 1 78.76 -21.56 -66.28
CA MET A 1 78.42 -22.59 -65.32
C MET A 1 78.00 -21.87 -63.99
N ILE A 2 76.82 -22.11 -63.59
CA ILE A 2 76.26 -22.18 -62.23
C ILE A 2 74.82 -21.62 -62.25
N ARG A 3 73.91 -22.52 -61.95
CA ARG A 3 72.50 -22.36 -61.94
C ARG A 3 72.07 -21.59 -60.63
N THR A 4 71.18 -20.63 -60.77
CA THR A 4 70.47 -19.99 -59.68
C THR A 4 69.02 -20.45 -59.70
N THR A 5 68.61 -21.10 -58.63
CA THR A 5 67.26 -21.57 -58.40
C THR A 5 66.49 -20.50 -57.69
N SER A 6 65.38 -20.03 -58.31
CA SER A 6 64.38 -19.18 -57.66
C SER A 6 63.51 -20.00 -56.74
N ARG A 7 63.41 -19.59 -55.50
CA ARG A 7 62.39 -20.04 -54.51
C ARG A 7 61.29 -19.03 -54.42
N SER A 8 60.11 -19.38 -54.90
CA SER A 8 58.87 -18.64 -54.73
C SER A 8 58.30 -18.88 -53.33
N LEU A 9 58.16 -17.85 -52.56
CA LEU A 9 57.43 -17.85 -51.29
C LEU A 9 55.97 -17.59 -51.59
N LEU A 10 55.09 -18.60 -51.40
CA LEU A 10 53.64 -18.45 -51.33
C LEU A 10 53.30 -17.94 -49.86
N ALA A 11 52.83 -16.70 -49.75
CA ALA A 11 52.24 -16.19 -48.59
C ALA A 11 50.73 -16.60 -48.50
N ALA A 12 50.40 -17.55 -47.69
CA ALA A 12 48.98 -17.91 -47.37
C ALA A 12 48.36 -16.89 -46.42
N LEU A 13 47.44 -16.07 -46.93
CA LEU A 13 46.61 -15.19 -46.11
C LEU A 13 45.50 -16.03 -45.42
N LEU A 14 45.65 -16.32 -44.14
CA LEU A 14 44.59 -16.87 -43.33
C LEU A 14 43.63 -15.74 -42.88
N SER A 15 42.52 -15.58 -43.61
CA SER A 15 41.40 -14.72 -43.18
C SER A 15 40.59 -15.42 -42.09
N THR A 16 40.81 -15.09 -40.83
CA THR A 16 39.95 -15.48 -39.70
C THR A 16 38.67 -14.67 -39.73
N ILE A 17 37.58 -15.28 -40.22
CA ILE A 17 36.23 -14.75 -40.09
C ILE A 17 35.84 -14.95 -38.62
N ALA A 18 35.89 -13.88 -37.84
CA ALA A 18 35.30 -13.84 -36.50
C ALA A 18 33.77 -13.82 -36.64
N LEU A 19 33.14 -14.98 -36.50
CA LEU A 19 31.69 -15.10 -36.37
C LEU A 19 31.29 -14.49 -35.04
N ALA A 20 30.85 -13.22 -35.04
CA ALA A 20 30.25 -12.59 -33.87
C ALA A 20 28.91 -13.28 -33.62
N VAL A 21 28.93 -14.27 -32.72
CA VAL A 21 27.69 -14.81 -32.12
C VAL A 21 27.10 -13.70 -31.24
N SER A 22 26.20 -12.91 -31.81
CA SER A 22 25.33 -12.07 -31.04
C SER A 22 24.41 -13.00 -30.22
N LEU A 23 24.76 -13.24 -28.96
CA LEU A 23 23.83 -13.80 -27.99
C LEU A 23 22.62 -12.86 -27.98
N PRO A 24 21.39 -13.37 -28.22
CA PRO A 24 20.22 -12.55 -27.97
C PRO A 24 20.34 -12.14 -26.49
N ALA A 25 20.41 -10.83 -26.21
CA ALA A 25 20.12 -10.31 -24.89
C ALA A 25 18.77 -10.94 -24.56
N ALA A 26 18.70 -11.74 -23.49
CA ALA A 26 17.45 -12.22 -22.98
C ALA A 26 16.60 -10.96 -22.82
N ALA A 27 15.61 -10.79 -23.68
CA ALA A 27 14.64 -9.73 -23.54
C ALA A 27 14.09 -9.90 -22.13
N ALA A 28 14.33 -8.93 -21.27
CA ALA A 28 13.61 -8.85 -20.02
C ALA A 28 12.15 -8.97 -20.44
N ASP A 29 11.46 -9.98 -19.90
CA ASP A 29 10.08 -10.32 -20.27
C ASP A 29 9.28 -9.06 -19.97
N ASP A 30 8.94 -8.28 -20.99
CA ASP A 30 8.35 -6.95 -20.80
C ASP A 30 6.89 -7.16 -20.44
N ASP A 31 6.65 -7.31 -19.13
CA ASP A 31 5.30 -7.50 -18.61
C ASP A 31 4.39 -6.31 -19.01
N MET A 32 4.97 -5.12 -19.29
CA MET A 32 4.20 -3.98 -19.77
C MET A 32 3.64 -4.20 -21.19
N GLU A 33 4.38 -4.88 -22.06
CA GLU A 33 3.87 -5.24 -23.39
C GLU A 33 2.68 -6.22 -23.28
N LYS A 34 2.78 -7.21 -22.38
CA LYS A 34 1.66 -8.14 -22.08
C LYS A 34 0.44 -7.40 -21.50
N ILE A 35 0.65 -6.45 -20.59
CA ILE A 35 -0.41 -5.61 -20.02
C ILE A 35 -1.11 -4.81 -21.13
N ARG A 36 -0.35 -4.16 -22.02
CA ARG A 36 -0.91 -3.42 -23.17
C ARG A 36 -1.68 -4.34 -24.12
N ALA A 37 -1.14 -5.51 -24.42
CA ALA A 37 -1.80 -6.50 -25.29
C ALA A 37 -3.11 -7.01 -24.67
N SER A 38 -3.18 -7.18 -23.33
CA SER A 38 -4.39 -7.58 -22.63
C SER A 38 -5.44 -6.46 -22.57
N GLY A 39 -5.00 -5.19 -22.67
CA GLY A 39 -5.82 -3.99 -22.49
C GLY A 39 -6.33 -3.79 -21.06
N LYS A 40 -5.75 -4.48 -20.08
CA LYS A 40 -6.19 -4.45 -18.68
C LYS A 40 -5.01 -4.22 -17.74
N LEU A 41 -5.24 -3.47 -16.66
CA LEU A 41 -4.38 -3.40 -15.50
C LEU A 41 -5.02 -4.20 -14.36
N THR A 42 -4.36 -5.26 -13.93
CA THR A 42 -4.82 -6.08 -12.80
C THR A 42 -4.25 -5.49 -11.51
N VAL A 43 -5.14 -5.10 -10.59
CA VAL A 43 -4.79 -4.42 -9.35
C VAL A 43 -5.23 -5.25 -8.15
N ALA A 44 -4.29 -5.69 -7.33
CA ALA A 44 -4.58 -6.37 -6.08
C ALA A 44 -4.93 -5.35 -4.99
N VAL A 45 -6.04 -5.59 -4.30
CA VAL A 45 -6.51 -4.80 -3.16
C VAL A 45 -7.00 -5.74 -2.06
N TYR A 46 -6.89 -5.34 -0.81
CA TYR A 46 -7.47 -6.10 0.29
C TYR A 46 -9.00 -6.16 0.16
N GLU A 47 -9.62 -7.31 0.47
CA GLU A 47 -11.06 -7.50 0.26
C GLU A 47 -11.93 -6.86 1.36
N ASP A 48 -11.38 -6.63 2.55
CA ASP A 48 -12.10 -6.11 3.72
C ASP A 48 -11.21 -5.19 4.54
N PHE A 49 -10.98 -3.99 4.04
CA PHE A 49 -10.06 -3.00 4.63
C PHE A 49 -10.61 -1.57 4.50
N ALA A 50 -11.81 -1.33 5.03
CA ALA A 50 -12.44 0.00 4.98
C ALA A 50 -11.61 1.06 5.77
N PRO A 51 -11.53 2.31 5.29
CA PRO A 51 -12.24 2.89 4.13
C PRO A 51 -11.52 2.68 2.79
N PHE A 52 -10.42 1.94 2.74
CA PHE A 52 -9.61 1.79 1.53
C PHE A 52 -10.22 0.80 0.54
N SER A 53 -10.68 -0.34 1.02
CA SER A 53 -11.27 -1.38 0.18
C SER A 53 -12.33 -2.19 0.91
N GLY A 54 -13.24 -2.81 0.16
CA GLY A 54 -14.31 -3.65 0.67
C GLY A 54 -15.38 -3.88 -0.37
N LYS A 55 -16.43 -4.62 -0.01
CA LYS A 55 -17.55 -4.98 -0.92
C LYS A 55 -18.28 -3.75 -1.50
N GLY A 56 -18.27 -2.64 -0.80
CA GLY A 56 -18.87 -1.37 -1.22
C GLY A 56 -17.95 -0.44 -2.03
N GLY A 57 -16.76 -0.88 -2.37
CA GLY A 57 -15.70 -0.03 -2.93
C GLY A 57 -14.77 0.53 -1.85
N GLY A 58 -14.07 1.62 -2.17
CA GLY A 58 -13.15 2.28 -1.24
C GLY A 58 -12.14 3.17 -1.96
N ILE A 59 -11.26 3.78 -1.19
CA ILE A 59 -10.23 4.69 -1.70
C ILE A 59 -9.33 3.97 -2.70
N ASP A 60 -8.87 2.75 -2.38
CA ASP A 60 -7.98 1.97 -3.24
C ASP A 60 -8.68 1.46 -4.51
N HIS A 61 -9.99 1.21 -4.45
CA HIS A 61 -10.77 0.90 -5.65
C HIS A 61 -10.83 2.09 -6.60
N ASP A 62 -11.11 3.29 -6.07
CA ASP A 62 -11.17 4.51 -6.86
C ASP A 62 -9.77 4.90 -7.38
N LEU A 63 -8.72 4.71 -6.58
CA LEU A 63 -7.33 4.93 -6.99
C LEU A 63 -6.93 3.96 -8.10
N ALA A 64 -7.26 2.68 -7.98
CA ALA A 64 -6.99 1.67 -9.01
C ALA A 64 -7.65 2.03 -10.35
N ASP A 65 -8.91 2.50 -10.31
CA ASP A 65 -9.62 2.96 -11.51
C ASP A 65 -8.96 4.19 -12.13
N ALA A 66 -8.56 5.17 -11.31
CA ALA A 66 -7.84 6.35 -11.77
C ALA A 66 -6.48 6.00 -12.40
N LEU A 67 -5.71 5.09 -11.79
CA LEU A 67 -4.44 4.61 -12.33
C LEU A 67 -4.63 3.89 -13.68
N ALA A 68 -5.58 2.98 -13.77
CA ALA A 68 -5.88 2.28 -15.02
C ALA A 68 -6.27 3.26 -16.14
N LYS A 69 -7.09 4.27 -15.85
CA LYS A 69 -7.46 5.34 -16.79
C LYS A 69 -6.26 6.16 -17.24
N LYS A 70 -5.34 6.54 -16.33
CA LYS A 70 -4.10 7.28 -16.68
C LYS A 70 -3.20 6.48 -17.62
N LEU A 71 -3.24 5.15 -17.55
CA LEU A 71 -2.50 4.24 -18.43
C LEU A 71 -3.29 3.86 -19.70
N ASN A 72 -4.52 4.35 -19.88
CA ASN A 72 -5.44 3.98 -20.96
C ASN A 72 -5.75 2.48 -20.99
N LEU A 73 -5.90 1.86 -19.83
CA LEU A 73 -6.23 0.45 -19.62
C LEU A 73 -7.57 0.30 -18.91
N LYS A 74 -8.19 -0.88 -19.05
CA LYS A 74 -9.36 -1.25 -18.25
C LYS A 74 -8.90 -1.78 -16.89
N LEU A 75 -9.59 -1.40 -15.83
CA LEU A 75 -9.33 -1.95 -14.49
C LEU A 75 -9.81 -3.41 -14.41
N SER A 76 -8.96 -4.26 -13.81
CA SER A 76 -9.29 -5.61 -13.36
C SER A 76 -8.92 -5.72 -11.89
N LEU A 77 -9.89 -5.58 -10.98
CA LEU A 77 -9.62 -5.73 -9.55
C LEU A 77 -9.42 -7.19 -9.18
N LEU A 78 -8.44 -7.42 -8.30
CA LEU A 78 -8.17 -8.70 -7.65
C LEU A 78 -8.26 -8.51 -6.12
N PRO A 79 -9.46 -8.58 -5.52
CA PRO A 79 -9.60 -8.58 -4.09
C PRO A 79 -9.01 -9.86 -3.48
N PHE A 80 -8.33 -9.73 -2.34
CA PHE A 80 -7.75 -10.87 -1.64
C PHE A 80 -7.77 -10.66 -0.11
N PRO A 81 -7.88 -11.74 0.69
CA PRO A 81 -7.79 -11.64 2.14
C PRO A 81 -6.35 -11.35 2.57
N ALA A 82 -6.17 -10.49 3.56
CA ALA A 82 -4.86 -10.23 4.13
C ALA A 82 -4.25 -11.51 4.72
N GLY A 83 -2.96 -11.72 4.45
CA GLY A 83 -2.17 -12.77 5.08
C GLY A 83 -1.73 -12.40 6.49
N GLU A 84 -0.94 -13.28 7.11
CA GLU A 84 -0.38 -13.01 8.44
C GLU A 84 0.72 -11.93 8.38
N GLU A 85 1.47 -11.89 7.29
CA GLU A 85 2.53 -10.92 7.04
C GLU A 85 2.42 -10.30 5.64
N VAL A 86 2.75 -9.02 5.54
CA VAL A 86 2.82 -8.29 4.25
C VAL A 86 3.73 -9.00 3.24
N SER A 87 4.77 -9.70 3.68
CA SER A 87 5.66 -10.48 2.81
C SER A 87 4.95 -11.63 2.10
N ASP A 88 3.96 -12.24 2.74
CA ASP A 88 3.12 -13.27 2.13
C ASP A 88 2.20 -12.67 1.07
N ASP A 89 1.60 -11.52 1.37
CA ASP A 89 0.75 -10.79 0.44
C ASP A 89 1.54 -10.35 -0.80
N LEU A 90 2.71 -9.77 -0.62
CA LEU A 90 3.60 -9.38 -1.71
C LEU A 90 4.02 -10.58 -2.56
N ARG A 91 4.34 -11.72 -1.93
CA ARG A 91 4.66 -12.95 -2.66
C ARG A 91 3.50 -13.43 -3.51
N ASN A 92 2.32 -13.49 -2.92
CA ASN A 92 1.14 -14.07 -3.56
C ASN A 92 0.54 -13.14 -4.60
N MET A 93 0.52 -11.82 -4.34
CA MET A 93 -0.19 -10.85 -5.17
C MET A 93 0.70 -10.12 -6.17
N VAL A 94 2.03 -10.15 -6.02
CA VAL A 94 2.90 -9.33 -6.87
C VAL A 94 3.81 -10.15 -7.78
N TRP A 95 4.43 -11.26 -7.27
CA TRP A 95 5.46 -11.92 -8.08
C TRP A 95 5.32 -13.43 -8.27
N LYS A 96 4.69 -14.16 -7.35
CA LYS A 96 4.61 -15.62 -7.44
C LYS A 96 3.21 -16.14 -7.81
N GLY A 97 2.17 -15.52 -7.31
CA GLY A 97 0.81 -16.05 -7.30
C GLY A 97 0.49 -16.91 -6.08
N HIS A 98 -0.78 -16.99 -5.74
CA HIS A 98 -1.27 -17.78 -4.64
C HIS A 98 -1.39 -19.26 -5.03
N TYR A 99 -1.17 -20.19 -4.08
CA TYR A 99 -1.22 -21.63 -4.34
C TYR A 99 -2.61 -22.14 -4.82
N LEU A 100 -3.67 -21.39 -4.57
CA LEU A 100 -5.01 -21.67 -5.08
C LEU A 100 -5.24 -21.20 -6.52
N GLY A 101 -4.21 -20.69 -7.21
CA GLY A 101 -4.24 -20.35 -8.62
C GLY A 101 -4.76 -18.95 -8.96
N PHE A 102 -4.83 -18.02 -8.01
CA PHE A 102 -5.11 -16.63 -8.29
C PHE A 102 -3.87 -15.74 -8.08
N GLY A 103 -3.85 -14.57 -8.73
CA GLY A 103 -2.66 -13.74 -8.79
C GLY A 103 -1.54 -14.35 -9.65
N PRO A 104 -0.39 -13.69 -9.77
CA PRO A 104 -0.17 -12.35 -9.27
C PRO A 104 -0.95 -11.30 -10.08
N ALA A 105 -1.12 -10.11 -9.49
CA ALA A 105 -1.59 -8.91 -10.17
C ALA A 105 -0.41 -8.15 -10.78
N ASP A 106 -0.70 -7.15 -11.61
CA ASP A 106 0.32 -6.26 -12.17
C ASP A 106 0.84 -5.27 -11.10
N VAL A 107 -0.04 -4.84 -10.21
CA VAL A 107 0.27 -3.93 -9.10
C VAL A 107 -0.58 -4.27 -7.87
N MET A 108 -0.01 -4.11 -6.68
CA MET A 108 -0.72 -4.20 -5.40
C MET A 108 -0.75 -2.82 -4.75
N LEU A 109 -1.91 -2.41 -4.23
CA LEU A 109 -2.10 -1.19 -3.45
C LEU A 109 -1.98 -1.46 -1.95
N HIS A 110 -1.95 -0.39 -1.16
CA HIS A 110 -1.92 -0.40 0.31
C HIS A 110 -0.70 -1.09 0.91
N VAL A 111 0.45 -0.96 0.26
CA VAL A 111 1.69 -1.57 0.74
C VAL A 111 2.45 -0.59 1.62
N PRO A 112 2.91 -0.99 2.82
CA PRO A 112 3.74 -0.14 3.66
C PRO A 112 5.05 0.27 2.97
N VAL A 113 5.28 1.58 2.84
CA VAL A 113 6.54 2.14 2.32
C VAL A 113 7.53 2.22 3.48
N ASP A 114 8.08 1.08 3.84
CA ASP A 114 8.98 0.90 4.97
C ASP A 114 10.26 0.19 4.55
N ARG A 115 11.40 0.67 5.05
CA ARG A 115 12.71 0.13 4.67
C ARG A 115 12.86 -1.35 5.05
N SER A 116 12.33 -1.77 6.18
CA SER A 116 12.44 -3.17 6.63
C SER A 116 11.61 -4.09 5.75
N VAL A 117 10.42 -3.64 5.32
CA VAL A 117 9.57 -4.36 4.37
C VAL A 117 10.26 -4.47 3.01
N MET A 118 10.84 -3.38 2.51
CA MET A 118 11.57 -3.35 1.23
C MET A 118 12.77 -4.32 1.24
N LEU A 119 13.56 -4.32 2.31
CA LEU A 119 14.74 -5.18 2.43
C LEU A 119 14.39 -6.68 2.54
N LYS A 120 13.25 -7.02 3.12
CA LYS A 120 12.76 -8.40 3.22
C LYS A 120 12.17 -8.92 1.90
N ASN A 121 11.79 -8.03 0.97
CA ASN A 121 11.03 -8.35 -0.23
C ASN A 121 11.77 -7.92 -1.51
N GLU A 122 12.95 -8.46 -1.74
CA GLU A 122 13.85 -8.06 -2.85
C GLU A 122 13.27 -8.28 -4.27
N LYS A 123 12.21 -9.10 -4.40
CA LYS A 123 11.55 -9.38 -5.69
C LYS A 123 10.46 -8.39 -6.06
N VAL A 124 10.21 -7.41 -5.20
CA VAL A 124 9.23 -6.35 -5.45
C VAL A 124 9.88 -4.98 -5.36
N GLU A 125 9.34 -4.03 -6.09
CA GLU A 125 9.59 -2.61 -5.93
C GLU A 125 8.40 -2.00 -5.20
N ILE A 126 8.64 -1.37 -4.02
CA ILE A 126 7.65 -0.65 -3.25
C ILE A 126 7.92 0.84 -3.44
N PHE A 127 6.94 1.58 -3.97
CA PHE A 127 7.13 2.95 -4.46
C PHE A 127 5.82 3.74 -4.46
N ALA A 128 5.83 4.94 -5.03
CA ALA A 128 4.68 5.81 -5.22
C ALA A 128 3.82 5.95 -3.96
N PRO A 129 4.39 6.48 -2.87
CA PRO A 129 3.63 6.71 -1.66
C PRO A 129 2.45 7.64 -1.95
N TYR A 130 1.23 7.26 -1.51
CA TYR A 130 0.03 8.04 -1.80
C TYR A 130 -0.74 8.51 -0.56
N TYR A 131 -0.45 7.95 0.61
CA TYR A 131 -1.12 8.37 1.84
C TYR A 131 -0.23 8.11 3.08
N ARG A 132 -0.39 8.98 4.08
CA ARG A 132 0.17 8.78 5.42
C ARG A 132 -0.97 8.65 6.43
N ASP A 133 -1.02 7.54 7.14
CA ASP A 133 -1.96 7.33 8.22
C ASP A 133 -1.29 7.42 9.60
N THR A 134 -2.09 7.67 10.61
CA THR A 134 -1.64 7.81 12.01
C THR A 134 -2.71 7.27 12.95
N VAL A 135 -2.32 6.82 14.12
CA VAL A 135 -3.29 6.49 15.19
C VAL A 135 -3.78 7.78 15.82
N LYS A 136 -5.09 7.88 15.98
CA LYS A 136 -5.79 9.00 16.62
C LYS A 136 -6.74 8.50 17.69
N LEU A 137 -7.19 9.42 18.53
CA LEU A 137 -8.28 9.21 19.44
C LEU A 137 -9.48 10.05 18.97
N VAL A 138 -10.65 9.43 18.92
CA VAL A 138 -11.93 10.12 18.75
C VAL A 138 -12.73 9.98 20.03
N ARG A 139 -13.28 11.08 20.53
CA ARG A 139 -14.04 11.14 21.77
C ARG A 139 -15.40 11.80 21.60
N ASN A 140 -16.37 11.38 22.36
CA ASN A 140 -17.62 12.11 22.53
C ASN A 140 -17.37 13.33 23.44
N VAL A 141 -17.56 14.54 22.90
CA VAL A 141 -17.23 15.79 23.60
C VAL A 141 -18.08 16.03 24.86
N LYS A 142 -19.26 15.39 24.99
CA LYS A 142 -20.06 15.46 26.19
C LYS A 142 -19.55 14.54 27.31
N ALA A 143 -19.04 13.35 26.94
CA ALA A 143 -18.51 12.38 27.87
C ALA A 143 -17.09 12.75 28.34
N ILE A 144 -16.29 13.30 27.45
CA ILE A 144 -14.92 13.75 27.71
C ILE A 144 -14.77 15.15 27.11
N PRO A 145 -15.16 16.22 27.87
CA PRO A 145 -15.08 17.59 27.37
C PRO A 145 -13.65 18.04 27.11
N ASP A 146 -12.73 17.68 28.01
CA ASP A 146 -11.33 18.06 27.95
C ASP A 146 -10.43 16.82 27.94
N LEU A 147 -9.43 16.79 27.06
CA LEU A 147 -8.42 15.75 26.98
C LEU A 147 -7.04 16.35 27.27
N ASN A 148 -6.64 16.32 28.55
CA ASN A 148 -5.37 16.90 29.00
C ASN A 148 -4.25 15.85 29.10
N GLY A 149 -4.57 14.56 29.01
CA GLY A 149 -3.65 13.44 29.11
C GLY A 149 -4.37 12.11 29.17
N VAL A 150 -3.64 11.05 29.46
CA VAL A 150 -4.19 9.68 29.60
C VAL A 150 -5.19 9.60 30.74
N GLU A 151 -4.95 10.35 31.81
CA GLU A 151 -5.82 10.43 32.99
C GLU A 151 -7.25 10.91 32.70
N SER A 152 -7.43 11.69 31.63
CA SER A 152 -8.78 12.11 31.17
C SER A 152 -9.64 10.94 30.68
N LEU A 153 -9.01 9.80 30.42
CA LEU A 153 -9.65 8.59 29.92
C LEU A 153 -10.00 7.58 31.02
N GLU A 154 -9.55 7.81 32.29
CA GLU A 154 -9.83 6.92 33.39
C GLU A 154 -11.33 6.86 33.68
N GLY A 155 -11.85 5.64 33.89
CA GLY A 155 -13.28 5.41 34.12
C GLY A 155 -14.19 5.65 32.91
N LYS A 156 -13.63 5.94 31.73
CA LYS A 156 -14.37 6.09 30.46
C LYS A 156 -14.45 4.77 29.71
N LYS A 157 -15.54 4.56 28.97
CA LYS A 157 -15.73 3.39 28.13
C LYS A 157 -14.93 3.57 26.84
N LEU A 158 -13.83 2.84 26.72
CA LEU A 158 -12.89 2.96 25.60
C LEU A 158 -13.05 1.78 24.64
N GLY A 159 -12.79 2.02 23.36
CA GLY A 159 -12.85 0.99 22.32
C GLY A 159 -11.61 0.95 21.46
N ALA A 160 -11.22 -0.26 21.04
CA ALA A 160 -10.21 -0.49 20.01
C ALA A 160 -10.44 -1.81 19.28
N GLU A 161 -9.81 -1.95 18.12
CA GLU A 161 -9.77 -3.19 17.36
C GLU A 161 -8.82 -4.19 18.01
N LYS A 162 -9.21 -5.47 17.99
CA LYS A 162 -8.39 -6.60 18.42
C LYS A 162 -7.08 -6.70 17.60
N VAL A 163 -5.98 -7.03 18.31
CA VAL A 163 -4.66 -7.23 17.67
C VAL A 163 -4.17 -5.98 16.91
N SER A 164 -4.47 -4.79 17.42
CA SER A 164 -4.05 -3.51 16.86
C SER A 164 -3.09 -2.76 17.78
N ILE A 165 -2.36 -1.80 17.22
CA ILE A 165 -1.55 -0.85 18.00
C ILE A 165 -2.46 -0.09 18.99
N SER A 166 -3.69 0.23 18.57
CA SER A 166 -4.70 0.92 19.38
C SER A 166 -5.06 0.13 20.64
N ALA A 167 -5.34 -1.17 20.51
CA ALA A 167 -5.59 -2.04 21.65
C ALA A 167 -4.35 -2.17 22.56
N MET A 168 -3.17 -2.31 21.95
CA MET A 168 -1.92 -2.47 22.69
C MET A 168 -1.63 -1.26 23.58
N VAL A 169 -1.81 -0.03 23.09
CA VAL A 169 -1.54 1.18 23.89
C VAL A 169 -2.59 1.38 24.99
N LEU A 170 -3.87 1.13 24.70
CA LEU A 170 -4.94 1.23 25.71
C LEU A 170 -4.77 0.20 26.83
N LEU A 171 -4.55 -1.06 26.49
CA LEU A 171 -4.36 -2.15 27.46
C LEU A 171 -3.02 -2.07 28.18
N GLY A 172 -2.05 -1.35 27.60
CA GLY A 172 -0.75 -1.08 28.20
C GLY A 172 -0.76 -0.05 29.32
N GLU A 173 -1.84 0.76 29.44
CA GLU A 173 -1.99 1.75 30.50
C GLU A 173 -2.77 1.14 31.68
N PRO A 174 -2.14 1.01 32.87
CA PRO A 174 -2.76 0.30 34.02
C PRO A 174 -4.12 0.88 34.42
N GLY A 175 -4.29 2.21 34.38
CA GLY A 175 -5.52 2.91 34.76
C GLY A 175 -6.67 2.76 33.74
N LEU A 176 -6.41 2.25 32.54
CA LEU A 176 -7.42 2.13 31.47
C LEU A 176 -7.87 0.69 31.22
N ARG A 177 -7.07 -0.31 31.61
CA ARG A 177 -7.23 -1.71 31.18
C ARG A 177 -8.64 -2.26 31.39
N ASP A 178 -9.26 -1.99 32.53
CA ASP A 178 -10.58 -2.51 32.88
C ASP A 178 -11.73 -1.79 32.17
N SER A 179 -11.42 -0.67 31.52
CA SER A 179 -12.37 0.19 30.78
C SER A 179 -12.34 -0.03 29.27
N VAL A 180 -11.41 -0.88 28.78
CA VAL A 180 -11.20 -1.11 27.33
C VAL A 180 -12.08 -2.24 26.83
N ASN A 181 -12.88 -1.94 25.82
CA ASN A 181 -13.70 -2.89 25.09
C ASN A 181 -13.00 -3.21 23.74
N ILE A 182 -12.82 -4.50 23.45
CA ILE A 182 -12.13 -4.96 22.25
C ILE A 182 -13.15 -5.47 21.24
N TYR A 183 -13.05 -4.98 20.02
CA TYR A 183 -13.92 -5.30 18.89
C TYR A 183 -13.15 -6.05 17.79
N LEU A 184 -13.87 -6.73 16.92
CA LEU A 184 -13.23 -7.45 15.80
C LEU A 184 -12.75 -6.51 14.71
N THR A 185 -13.45 -5.39 14.53
CA THR A 185 -13.10 -4.37 13.54
C THR A 185 -13.17 -2.96 14.15
N PRO A 186 -12.40 -2.00 13.62
CA PRO A 186 -12.50 -0.60 14.06
C PRO A 186 -13.85 0.02 13.71
N ILE A 187 -14.49 -0.43 12.63
CA ILE A 187 -15.84 0.03 12.24
C ILE A 187 -16.86 -0.28 13.31
N GLU A 188 -16.81 -1.48 13.89
CA GLU A 188 -17.69 -1.89 14.99
C GLU A 188 -17.48 -0.99 16.20
N ALA A 189 -16.23 -0.75 16.63
CA ALA A 189 -15.92 0.14 17.74
C ALA A 189 -16.42 1.58 17.48
N LEU A 190 -16.21 2.11 16.28
CA LEU A 190 -16.66 3.45 15.89
C LEU A 190 -18.18 3.54 15.81
N GLN A 191 -18.89 2.48 15.42
CA GLN A 191 -20.34 2.43 15.47
C GLN A 191 -20.84 2.47 16.93
N LYS A 192 -20.24 1.71 17.85
CA LYS A 192 -20.55 1.76 19.30
C LYS A 192 -20.33 3.13 19.90
N LEU A 193 -19.31 3.87 19.49
CA LEU A 193 -19.10 5.26 19.87
C LEU A 193 -20.26 6.15 19.38
N LYS A 194 -20.70 6.00 18.13
CA LYS A 194 -21.81 6.77 17.55
C LYS A 194 -23.14 6.49 18.26
N ASP A 195 -23.34 5.26 18.70
CA ASP A 195 -24.52 4.79 19.44
C ASP A 195 -24.49 5.22 20.92
N GLY A 196 -23.38 5.81 21.41
CA GLY A 196 -23.21 6.28 22.79
C GLY A 196 -22.90 5.15 23.79
N GLU A 197 -22.53 3.97 23.30
CA GLU A 197 -22.09 2.85 24.13
C GLU A 197 -20.63 2.99 24.58
N LEU A 198 -19.83 3.75 23.83
CA LEU A 198 -18.44 4.11 24.13
C LEU A 198 -18.31 5.64 24.28
N ASP A 199 -17.32 6.06 25.07
CA ASP A 199 -16.96 7.46 25.27
C ASP A 199 -15.83 7.90 24.33
N ALA A 200 -14.91 6.98 24.01
CA ALA A 200 -13.82 7.22 23.06
C ALA A 200 -13.37 5.92 22.35
N VAL A 201 -12.78 6.08 21.18
CA VAL A 201 -12.15 5.00 20.38
C VAL A 201 -10.77 5.45 19.94
N VAL A 202 -9.81 4.53 20.00
CA VAL A 202 -8.48 4.69 19.38
C VAL A 202 -8.45 3.83 18.13
N ALA A 203 -8.18 4.46 16.99
CA ALA A 203 -8.15 3.80 15.68
C ALA A 203 -7.24 4.57 14.72
N SER A 204 -7.09 4.11 13.49
CA SER A 204 -6.42 4.89 12.46
C SER A 204 -7.23 6.15 12.12
N ARG A 205 -6.54 7.19 11.71
CA ARG A 205 -7.18 8.45 11.35
C ARG A 205 -8.17 8.28 10.19
N SER A 206 -7.80 7.50 9.19
CA SER A 206 -8.65 7.24 8.03
C SER A 206 -9.97 6.56 8.41
N GLU A 207 -9.92 5.56 9.29
CA GLU A 207 -11.11 4.87 9.81
C GLU A 207 -12.02 5.82 10.57
N ILE A 208 -11.43 6.61 11.48
CA ILE A 208 -12.16 7.60 12.27
C ILE A 208 -12.82 8.64 11.36
N GLU A 209 -12.06 9.30 10.49
CA GLU A 209 -12.58 10.36 9.62
C GLU A 209 -13.72 9.84 8.72
N SER A 210 -13.55 8.65 8.14
CA SER A 210 -14.58 8.01 7.31
C SER A 210 -15.86 7.68 8.07
N ALA A 211 -15.75 7.25 9.33
CA ALA A 211 -16.91 6.88 10.15
C ALA A 211 -17.65 8.09 10.72
N ILE A 212 -16.91 9.11 11.16
CA ILE A 212 -17.47 10.30 11.84
C ILE A 212 -18.01 11.32 10.84
N ARG A 213 -17.32 11.52 9.69
CA ARG A 213 -17.73 12.44 8.61
C ARG A 213 -18.10 13.85 9.12
N GLY A 214 -17.36 14.37 10.08
CA GLY A 214 -17.58 15.72 10.61
C GLY A 214 -18.74 15.86 11.59
N ASP A 215 -19.24 14.77 12.18
CA ASP A 215 -20.26 14.82 13.23
C ASP A 215 -19.73 15.58 14.45
N GLN A 216 -20.36 16.73 14.77
CA GLN A 216 -19.96 17.66 15.82
C GLN A 216 -20.05 17.09 17.25
N ARG A 217 -20.66 15.91 17.44
CA ARG A 217 -20.66 15.21 18.73
C ARG A 217 -19.29 14.69 19.12
N PHE A 218 -18.39 14.58 18.13
CA PHE A 218 -17.11 13.93 18.30
C PHE A 218 -15.96 14.86 17.94
N GLU A 219 -14.87 14.72 18.65
CA GLU A 219 -13.62 15.41 18.37
C GLU A 219 -12.49 14.39 18.14
N VAL A 220 -11.71 14.62 17.09
CA VAL A 220 -10.56 13.79 16.72
C VAL A 220 -9.28 14.52 17.10
N THR A 221 -8.48 13.89 17.94
CA THR A 221 -7.24 14.46 18.48
C THR A 221 -6.08 13.47 18.37
N ASP A 222 -4.88 13.95 18.66
CA ASP A 222 -3.76 13.05 18.91
C ASP A 222 -4.06 12.17 20.11
N ALA A 223 -3.80 10.88 19.98
CA ALA A 223 -3.96 9.96 21.08
C ALA A 223 -2.85 10.22 22.14
N PRO A 224 -3.20 10.40 23.44
CA PRO A 224 -2.27 10.87 24.46
C PRO A 224 -1.31 9.78 24.97
N PHE A 225 -0.86 8.88 24.09
CA PHE A 225 0.02 7.76 24.44
C PHE A 225 1.45 8.02 23.96
N PRO A 226 2.44 8.21 24.88
CA PRO A 226 3.82 8.54 24.50
C PRO A 226 4.51 7.47 23.64
N ARG A 227 4.08 6.22 23.72
CA ARG A 227 4.64 5.09 22.96
C ARG A 227 4.13 4.98 21.52
N LEU A 228 3.12 5.76 21.14
CA LEU A 228 2.62 5.76 19.77
C LEU A 228 3.61 6.44 18.81
N PRO A 229 3.88 5.83 17.65
CA PRO A 229 4.65 6.49 16.60
C PRO A 229 3.88 7.73 16.09
N ARG A 230 4.36 8.93 16.40
CA ARG A 230 3.71 10.19 16.00
C ARG A 230 3.65 10.40 14.49
N ASN A 231 4.62 9.85 13.77
CA ASN A 231 4.72 9.98 12.32
C ASN A 231 3.81 9.00 11.56
N GLY A 232 3.19 8.04 12.26
CA GLY A 232 2.38 7.01 11.63
C GLY A 232 3.16 6.16 10.62
N TRP A 233 2.45 5.73 9.58
CA TRP A 233 3.02 4.92 8.50
C TRP A 233 2.59 5.47 7.13
N VAL A 234 3.41 5.18 6.13
CA VAL A 234 3.17 5.56 4.74
C VAL A 234 2.79 4.33 3.95
N ILE A 235 1.80 4.46 3.09
CA ILE A 235 1.38 3.42 2.16
C ILE A 235 1.58 3.85 0.72
N GLY A 236 1.90 2.88 -0.12
CA GLY A 236 2.18 3.07 -1.54
C GLY A 236 1.80 1.84 -2.36
N LEU A 237 2.44 1.71 -3.50
CA LEU A 237 2.23 0.66 -4.47
C LEU A 237 3.37 -0.36 -4.43
N ALA A 238 3.11 -1.60 -4.88
CA ALA A 238 4.15 -2.57 -5.16
C ALA A 238 3.93 -3.23 -6.52
N VAL A 239 5.01 -3.37 -7.28
CA VAL A 239 5.06 -4.14 -8.52
C VAL A 239 6.20 -5.16 -8.45
N LYS A 240 6.19 -6.14 -9.34
CA LYS A 240 7.35 -7.02 -9.53
C LYS A 240 8.57 -6.17 -9.92
N LYS A 241 9.72 -6.46 -9.32
CA LYS A 241 10.92 -5.61 -9.43
C LYS A 241 11.41 -5.39 -10.86
N GLU A 242 11.21 -6.39 -11.71
CA GLU A 242 11.59 -6.34 -13.11
C GLU A 242 10.68 -5.43 -13.97
N ASN A 243 9.47 -5.08 -13.46
CA ASN A 243 8.48 -4.27 -14.19
C ASN A 243 8.78 -2.76 -14.08
N THR A 244 9.98 -2.36 -14.46
CA THR A 244 10.47 -0.98 -14.29
C THR A 244 9.69 0.04 -15.11
N GLU A 245 9.22 -0.31 -16.33
CA GLU A 245 8.38 0.59 -17.12
C GLU A 245 7.05 0.84 -16.41
N LEU A 246 6.39 -0.21 -15.91
CA LEU A 246 5.14 -0.09 -15.18
C LEU A 246 5.30 0.77 -13.92
N SER A 247 6.38 0.56 -13.14
CA SER A 247 6.62 1.36 -11.93
C SER A 247 6.79 2.85 -12.25
N HIS A 248 7.53 3.20 -13.30
CA HIS A 248 7.68 4.58 -13.74
C HIS A 248 6.35 5.21 -14.19
N LEU A 249 5.53 4.48 -14.97
CA LEU A 249 4.23 4.96 -15.43
C LEU A 249 3.26 5.16 -14.25
N LEU A 250 3.22 4.24 -13.30
CA LEU A 250 2.38 4.35 -12.10
C LEU A 250 2.86 5.48 -11.18
N GLN A 251 4.18 5.64 -10.99
CA GLN A 251 4.73 6.77 -10.22
C GLN A 251 4.31 8.10 -10.83
N LYS A 252 4.42 8.22 -12.17
CA LYS A 252 3.96 9.41 -12.88
C LYS A 252 2.46 9.63 -12.68
N ALA A 253 1.65 8.58 -12.81
CA ALA A 253 0.20 8.67 -12.64
C ALA A 253 -0.18 9.13 -11.22
N VAL A 254 0.48 8.62 -10.17
CA VAL A 254 0.27 9.08 -8.79
C VAL A 254 0.64 10.56 -8.63
N ASN A 255 1.77 10.99 -9.21
CA ASN A 255 2.17 12.40 -9.18
C ASN A 255 1.12 13.28 -9.89
N ASP A 256 0.67 12.88 -11.09
CA ASP A 256 -0.36 13.61 -11.85
C ASP A 256 -1.68 13.72 -11.06
N LEU A 257 -2.08 12.67 -10.29
CA LEU A 257 -3.27 12.70 -9.43
C LEU A 257 -3.11 13.69 -8.27
N PHE A 258 -1.91 13.81 -7.69
CA PHE A 258 -1.63 14.83 -6.67
C PHE A 258 -1.65 16.23 -7.27
N ASP A 259 -0.99 16.45 -8.40
CA ASP A 259 -0.83 17.77 -9.01
C ASP A 259 -2.16 18.31 -9.53
N SER A 260 -3.05 17.45 -10.01
CA SER A 260 -4.41 17.83 -10.46
C SER A 260 -5.41 18.01 -9.31
N GLY A 261 -5.09 17.57 -8.09
CA GLY A 261 -6.03 17.52 -6.97
C GLY A 261 -6.99 16.32 -6.99
N GLU A 262 -6.95 15.48 -8.02
CA GLU A 262 -7.77 14.27 -8.11
C GLU A 262 -7.55 13.34 -6.90
N MET A 263 -6.31 13.19 -6.42
CA MET A 263 -6.01 12.39 -5.23
C MET A 263 -6.80 12.89 -4.00
N ALA A 264 -6.84 14.19 -3.76
CA ALA A 264 -7.61 14.76 -2.64
C ALA A 264 -9.11 14.51 -2.80
N ALA A 265 -9.63 14.59 -4.02
CA ALA A 265 -11.04 14.31 -4.31
C ALA A 265 -11.40 12.84 -4.04
N LEU A 266 -10.54 11.87 -4.41
CA LEU A 266 -10.72 10.45 -4.12
C LEU A 266 -10.87 10.21 -2.61
N PHE A 267 -9.98 10.76 -1.80
CA PHE A 267 -10.05 10.63 -0.35
C PHE A 267 -11.30 11.30 0.24
N THR A 268 -11.61 12.51 -0.20
CA THR A 268 -12.78 13.28 0.28
C THR A 268 -14.10 12.56 0.01
N LYS A 269 -14.22 11.87 -1.13
CA LYS A 269 -15.39 11.04 -1.47
C LYS A 269 -15.70 10.01 -0.38
N HIS A 270 -14.65 9.48 0.27
CA HIS A 270 -14.76 8.50 1.35
C HIS A 270 -14.74 9.14 2.76
N GLY A 271 -14.83 10.46 2.84
CA GLY A 271 -14.85 11.18 4.12
C GLY A 271 -13.48 11.30 4.79
N VAL A 272 -12.40 10.98 4.08
CA VAL A 272 -11.03 11.03 4.57
C VAL A 272 -10.29 12.22 3.97
N ARG A 273 -9.51 12.92 4.78
CA ARG A 273 -8.65 14.00 4.32
C ARG A 273 -7.34 13.41 3.75
N SER A 274 -7.05 13.66 2.50
CA SER A 274 -5.76 13.29 1.90
C SER A 274 -4.60 13.94 2.65
N ILE A 275 -3.63 13.13 3.07
CA ILE A 275 -2.34 13.62 3.59
C ILE A 275 -1.25 13.07 2.69
N LYS A 276 -0.58 13.99 2.00
CA LYS A 276 0.59 13.65 1.20
C LYS A 276 1.68 13.11 2.12
N PRO A 277 2.32 11.96 1.75
CA PRO A 277 3.41 11.33 2.50
C PRO A 277 4.64 12.21 2.68
#